data_9eca8dd524597823178b5d2d15e10bd8
#
_entry.id   9eca8dd524597823178b5d2d15e10bd8
#
_cell.length_a   1.000
_cell.length_b   1.000
_cell.length_c   1.000
_cell.angle_alpha   90.00
_cell.angle_beta   90.00
_cell.angle_gamma   90.00
#
_symmetry.space_group_name_H-M   'P 1'
#
loop_
_entity.id
_entity.type
_entity.pdbx_description
1 polymer ?
#
loop_
_entity_poly.entity_id
_entity_poly.type
_entity_poly.pdbx_seq_one_letter_code
_entity_poly.pdbx_strand_id
1 'polypeptide(L)'
;MRYRVSALPVSALIAAILAGAPALAAPVETGPRPGPEIVPFLHAETEPPNQAALIAALRQRVRYVFVLFQENRSFDSYFGTFPGANGLYSAPPDRTPGFRQPILGTDGSAGTISPFRIGPAEHAADLDDPAHSRAALLEKFDFDGDRARLDRFALVEERKYSPSGPPSLKARQMAELAMAHVDCDTIPFLWNYANRFVLYDAMFEQVLTASSPNAIAVIAAQTGLTQWARHPDQATPGKDGKPGPGVPVASDESPFWGSAEDHTSPMPRNPKWNHAGIQVNQTYASLPLSLGRGEAPALAARDTDAARDLADLGADIPALGQAGGAAVPWGWYQEGFDREPTDPPGTPPEGTHLAYVTHHNGPQYFGYIANNPAMRARMHGLGDFFADLAATRLPSSGVFYVRGGFLAVSGQAPDAASARQRFRGDDDHPGYSDSELSEALVAREINAIARSPYWAESAIIITYDESGGFYDHVPPPVSVRDPAGAPFSPGARIPLILVSPFARAHAIAHETATHASLVRLIDEIFALTPLANLPDEHNAARDAAAKGLANLGPGDAAASTLLAGFDPARLAGTAPPLPASYAELPDTVVNSLPHYGGAGCHAIGVTPEDETRGLRQPPPADFNPRPLSAPGG
;
A
#
# COMPACT_ATOMS: atom_id res chain seq x y z
N MET A 1 -54.57 13.24 -77.09
CA MET A 1 -53.08 13.34 -77.16
C MET A 1 -52.58 12.31 -76.17
N ARG A 2 -51.99 11.22 -76.64
CA ARG A 2 -51.53 10.09 -75.89
C ARG A 2 -50.02 10.20 -75.82
N TYR A 3 -49.42 10.35 -74.66
CA TYR A 3 -47.98 10.23 -74.48
C TYR A 3 -47.62 8.82 -74.02
N ARG A 4 -46.77 8.16 -74.79
CA ARG A 4 -46.13 6.88 -74.42
C ARG A 4 -44.97 7.17 -73.51
N VAL A 5 -44.89 6.48 -72.42
CA VAL A 5 -43.72 6.42 -71.49
C VAL A 5 -42.92 5.15 -71.83
N SER A 6 -41.72 5.32 -72.36
CA SER A 6 -40.76 4.25 -72.60
C SER A 6 -40.06 3.87 -71.30
N ALA A 7 -40.10 2.60 -70.89
CA ALA A 7 -39.38 2.03 -69.78
C ALA A 7 -37.93 1.71 -70.20
N LEU A 8 -36.95 2.19 -69.44
CA LEU A 8 -35.55 1.75 -69.43
C LEU A 8 -35.31 0.74 -68.32
N PRO A 9 -34.48 -0.29 -68.53
CA PRO A 9 -34.21 -1.28 -67.51
C PRO A 9 -33.19 -0.74 -66.51
N VAL A 10 -33.54 -0.78 -65.22
CA VAL A 10 -32.62 -0.49 -64.09
C VAL A 10 -31.82 -1.75 -63.86
N SER A 11 -30.54 -1.74 -64.20
CA SER A 11 -29.55 -2.74 -63.77
C SER A 11 -29.32 -2.61 -62.27
N ALA A 12 -29.78 -3.54 -61.47
CA ALA A 12 -29.52 -3.61 -60.06
C ALA A 12 -28.03 -3.96 -59.78
N LEU A 13 -27.28 -2.99 -59.32
CA LEU A 13 -25.95 -3.19 -58.77
C LEU A 13 -26.13 -3.66 -57.32
N ILE A 14 -25.98 -4.96 -57.04
CA ILE A 14 -25.95 -5.54 -55.73
C ILE A 14 -24.57 -5.19 -55.14
N ALA A 15 -24.50 -4.12 -54.39
CA ALA A 15 -23.38 -3.86 -53.50
C ALA A 15 -23.49 -4.81 -52.31
N ALA A 16 -22.65 -5.83 -52.26
CA ALA A 16 -22.50 -6.67 -51.08
C ALA A 16 -21.88 -5.82 -49.97
N ILE A 17 -22.71 -5.33 -49.06
CA ILE A 17 -22.26 -4.80 -47.79
C ILE A 17 -21.79 -6.03 -46.99
N LEU A 18 -20.47 -6.26 -46.95
CA LEU A 18 -19.83 -7.08 -45.94
C LEU A 18 -20.00 -6.34 -44.63
N ALA A 19 -21.12 -6.63 -43.94
CA ALA A 19 -21.24 -6.33 -42.54
C ALA A 19 -20.18 -7.18 -41.84
N GLY A 20 -19.06 -6.55 -41.51
CA GLY A 20 -18.10 -7.13 -40.56
C GLY A 20 -18.88 -7.45 -39.30
N ALA A 21 -19.07 -8.74 -39.01
CA ALA A 21 -19.52 -9.16 -37.72
C ALA A 21 -18.58 -8.50 -36.68
N PRO A 22 -19.10 -7.89 -35.60
CA PRO A 22 -18.23 -7.45 -34.51
C PRO A 22 -17.46 -8.69 -34.10
N ALA A 23 -16.12 -8.60 -34.11
CA ALA A 23 -15.28 -9.61 -33.52
C ALA A 23 -15.80 -9.76 -32.10
N LEU A 24 -16.40 -10.92 -31.80
CA LEU A 24 -16.73 -11.28 -30.43
C LEU A 24 -15.42 -11.13 -29.67
N ALA A 25 -15.35 -10.14 -28.80
CA ALA A 25 -14.24 -9.98 -27.88
C ALA A 25 -14.04 -11.36 -27.21
N ALA A 26 -12.82 -11.86 -27.25
CA ALA A 26 -12.52 -13.10 -26.55
C ALA A 26 -13.01 -12.94 -25.11
N PRO A 27 -13.61 -13.98 -24.51
CA PRO A 27 -14.11 -13.88 -23.15
C PRO A 27 -12.95 -13.41 -22.26
N VAL A 28 -13.21 -12.34 -21.52
CA VAL A 28 -12.26 -11.81 -20.54
C VAL A 28 -11.95 -12.94 -19.55
N GLU A 29 -10.69 -13.39 -19.49
CA GLU A 29 -10.28 -14.36 -18.48
C GLU A 29 -10.26 -13.64 -17.13
N THR A 30 -11.28 -13.86 -16.31
CA THR A 30 -11.56 -13.15 -15.05
C THR A 30 -10.95 -13.80 -13.83
N GLY A 31 -10.12 -14.79 -13.99
CA GLY A 31 -9.45 -15.47 -12.90
C GLY A 31 -8.56 -16.59 -13.42
N PRO A 32 -7.74 -17.20 -12.61
CA PRO A 32 -7.14 -18.48 -12.96
C PRO A 32 -8.28 -19.44 -13.26
N ARG A 33 -8.12 -20.27 -14.26
CA ARG A 33 -9.14 -21.25 -14.61
C ARG A 33 -9.37 -22.16 -13.41
N PRO A 34 -10.61 -22.34 -12.94
CA PRO A 34 -10.90 -23.33 -11.95
C PRO A 34 -10.40 -24.68 -12.50
N GLY A 35 -9.43 -25.25 -11.86
CA GLY A 35 -8.88 -26.55 -12.25
C GLY A 35 -8.74 -27.42 -11.02
N PRO A 36 -8.82 -28.74 -11.14
CA PRO A 36 -8.63 -29.64 -10.01
C PRO A 36 -7.17 -29.68 -9.50
N GLU A 37 -6.24 -29.07 -10.24
CA GLU A 37 -4.81 -29.08 -9.90
C GLU A 37 -4.32 -27.63 -9.69
N ILE A 38 -3.70 -27.41 -8.53
CA ILE A 38 -2.94 -26.18 -8.27
C ILE A 38 -1.69 -26.25 -9.15
N VAL A 39 -1.56 -25.32 -10.08
CA VAL A 39 -0.34 -25.17 -10.88
C VAL A 39 0.74 -24.63 -9.95
N PRO A 40 1.92 -25.27 -9.85
CA PRO A 40 3.00 -24.76 -9.03
C PRO A 40 3.41 -23.35 -9.43
N PHE A 41 3.59 -22.48 -8.43
CA PHE A 41 4.07 -21.13 -8.66
C PHE A 41 5.50 -21.13 -9.19
N LEU A 42 5.80 -20.20 -10.08
CA LEU A 42 7.17 -19.89 -10.46
C LEU A 42 7.83 -19.11 -9.30
N HIS A 43 8.92 -19.64 -8.77
CA HIS A 43 9.67 -18.95 -7.72
C HIS A 43 10.76 -18.07 -8.35
N ALA A 44 10.84 -16.82 -7.91
CA ALA A 44 11.85 -15.85 -8.30
C ALA A 44 12.65 -15.45 -7.04
N GLU A 45 13.72 -16.18 -6.75
CA GLU A 45 14.38 -16.14 -5.44
C GLU A 45 15.31 -14.94 -5.24
N THR A 46 15.83 -14.36 -6.32
CA THR A 46 16.84 -13.32 -6.22
C THR A 46 16.67 -12.31 -7.35
N GLU A 47 17.34 -11.18 -7.18
CA GLU A 47 17.54 -10.25 -8.29
C GLU A 47 18.15 -10.97 -9.49
N PRO A 48 17.56 -10.82 -10.70
CA PRO A 48 18.00 -11.57 -11.86
C PRO A 48 19.43 -11.21 -12.26
N PRO A 49 20.20 -12.16 -12.80
CA PRO A 49 21.49 -11.85 -13.40
C PRO A 49 21.30 -10.87 -14.58
N ASN A 50 22.25 -10.00 -14.82
CA ASN A 50 22.18 -8.94 -15.86
C ASN A 50 21.16 -7.83 -15.57
N GLN A 51 21.08 -7.37 -14.34
CA GLN A 51 20.21 -6.25 -13.92
C GLN A 51 20.28 -5.05 -14.88
N ALA A 52 21.49 -4.63 -15.28
CA ALA A 52 21.67 -3.49 -16.18
C ALA A 52 20.91 -3.63 -17.51
N ALA A 53 20.88 -4.84 -18.10
CA ALA A 53 20.13 -5.08 -19.33
C ALA A 53 18.61 -5.07 -19.09
N LEU A 54 18.17 -5.62 -17.96
CA LEU A 54 16.75 -5.60 -17.57
C LEU A 54 16.27 -4.20 -17.25
N ILE A 55 17.06 -3.42 -16.52
CA ILE A 55 16.77 -2.02 -16.24
C ILE A 55 16.68 -1.22 -17.56
N ALA A 56 17.62 -1.44 -18.49
CA ALA A 56 17.55 -0.78 -19.79
C ALA A 56 16.28 -1.14 -20.57
N ALA A 57 15.85 -2.41 -20.52
CA ALA A 57 14.61 -2.87 -21.13
C ALA A 57 13.37 -2.31 -20.40
N LEU A 58 13.40 -2.29 -19.08
CA LEU A 58 12.35 -1.72 -18.23
C LEU A 58 12.11 -0.25 -18.57
N ARG A 59 13.17 0.56 -18.66
CA ARG A 59 13.12 1.98 -19.08
C ARG A 59 12.49 2.21 -20.45
N GLN A 60 12.59 1.23 -21.33
CA GLN A 60 11.99 1.34 -22.67
C GLN A 60 10.52 0.92 -22.69
N ARG A 61 10.10 0.07 -21.76
CA ARG A 61 8.78 -0.54 -21.75
C ARG A 61 7.82 0.09 -20.76
N VAL A 62 8.30 0.50 -19.59
CA VAL A 62 7.46 1.04 -18.51
C VAL A 62 7.59 2.56 -18.50
N ARG A 63 6.47 3.22 -18.66
CA ARG A 63 6.33 4.69 -18.62
C ARG A 63 5.44 5.16 -17.50
N TYR A 64 4.60 4.29 -16.97
CA TYR A 64 3.65 4.58 -15.91
C TYR A 64 3.88 3.64 -14.74
N VAL A 65 4.02 4.22 -13.55
CA VAL A 65 4.03 3.49 -12.30
C VAL A 65 2.81 3.93 -11.50
N PHE A 66 1.93 2.98 -11.17
CA PHE A 66 0.80 3.20 -10.28
C PHE A 66 1.07 2.47 -8.97
N VAL A 67 1.00 3.18 -7.86
CA VAL A 67 1.14 2.63 -6.52
C VAL A 67 -0.23 2.69 -5.86
N LEU A 68 -0.90 1.55 -5.78
CA LEU A 68 -2.18 1.38 -5.08
C LEU A 68 -1.85 1.08 -3.64
N PHE A 69 -2.01 2.09 -2.78
CA PHE A 69 -1.45 2.12 -1.44
C PHE A 69 -2.55 1.94 -0.40
N GLN A 70 -2.53 0.79 0.26
CA GLN A 70 -3.55 0.35 1.21
C GLN A 70 -3.03 0.41 2.65
N GLU A 71 -3.87 0.08 3.63
CA GLU A 71 -3.56 0.21 5.04
C GLU A 71 -3.75 -1.05 5.86
N ASN A 72 -2.77 -1.21 6.72
CA ASN A 72 -2.72 -1.90 7.99
C ASN A 72 -2.98 -3.40 7.89
N ARG A 73 -2.19 -4.12 7.06
CA ARG A 73 -2.22 -5.59 7.03
C ARG A 73 -0.83 -6.19 7.03
N SER A 74 -0.56 -7.10 7.96
CA SER A 74 0.63 -7.93 7.87
C SER A 74 0.53 -8.90 6.70
N PHE A 75 1.66 -9.37 6.20
CA PHE A 75 1.68 -10.39 5.14
C PHE A 75 0.92 -11.64 5.59
N ASP A 76 1.18 -12.15 6.78
CA ASP A 76 0.54 -13.36 7.26
C ASP A 76 -0.96 -13.21 7.51
N SER A 77 -1.43 -12.02 7.86
CA SER A 77 -2.86 -11.79 8.07
C SER A 77 -3.68 -11.93 6.77
N TYR A 78 -3.06 -11.72 5.60
CA TYR A 78 -3.71 -11.76 4.29
C TYR A 78 -3.24 -12.91 3.40
N PHE A 79 -1.95 -13.20 3.40
CA PHE A 79 -1.32 -14.19 2.52
C PHE A 79 -0.56 -15.28 3.28
N GLY A 80 -0.72 -15.38 4.60
CA GLY A 80 -0.04 -16.36 5.43
C GLY A 80 -0.34 -17.82 5.10
N THR A 81 -1.41 -18.07 4.34
CA THR A 81 -1.78 -19.40 3.83
C THR A 81 -1.73 -19.50 2.31
N PHE A 82 -1.13 -18.51 1.63
CA PHE A 82 -1.00 -18.52 0.18
C PHE A 82 -0.02 -19.61 -0.27
N PRO A 83 -0.42 -20.51 -1.21
CA PRO A 83 0.40 -21.66 -1.59
C PRO A 83 1.75 -21.24 -2.18
N GLY A 84 2.83 -21.84 -1.66
CA GLY A 84 4.19 -21.57 -2.12
C GLY A 84 4.85 -20.33 -1.54
N ALA A 85 4.12 -19.44 -0.87
CA ALA A 85 4.70 -18.32 -0.15
C ALA A 85 5.37 -18.76 1.16
N ASN A 86 6.30 -17.95 1.67
CA ASN A 86 6.83 -18.11 3.02
C ASN A 86 5.76 -17.66 4.04
N GLY A 87 4.77 -18.50 4.25
CA GLY A 87 3.61 -18.26 5.08
C GLY A 87 3.64 -18.99 6.42
N LEU A 88 2.53 -18.92 7.17
CA LEU A 88 2.36 -19.43 8.53
C LEU A 88 2.72 -20.91 8.69
N TYR A 89 2.55 -21.71 7.65
CA TYR A 89 2.74 -23.17 7.68
C TYR A 89 3.92 -23.65 6.84
N SER A 90 4.80 -22.74 6.37
CA SER A 90 6.01 -23.07 5.61
C SER A 90 7.02 -23.85 6.44
N ALA A 91 7.00 -23.65 7.77
CA ALA A 91 7.75 -24.43 8.74
C ALA A 91 6.82 -25.06 9.79
N PRO A 92 7.25 -26.12 10.50
CA PRO A 92 6.49 -26.63 11.63
C PRO A 92 6.28 -25.57 12.72
N PRO A 93 5.14 -25.59 13.45
CA PRO A 93 4.80 -24.61 14.48
C PRO A 93 5.87 -24.37 15.56
N ASP A 94 6.64 -25.38 15.90
CA ASP A 94 7.73 -25.30 16.89
C ASP A 94 8.99 -24.61 16.38
N ARG A 95 9.08 -24.38 15.07
CA ARG A 95 10.16 -23.64 14.40
C ARG A 95 9.73 -22.30 13.82
N THR A 96 8.43 -21.98 13.90
CA THR A 96 7.86 -20.71 13.43
C THR A 96 7.88 -19.71 14.57
N PRO A 97 8.62 -18.59 14.48
CA PRO A 97 8.71 -17.59 15.55
C PRO A 97 7.33 -17.10 15.99
N GLY A 98 7.08 -17.05 17.30
CA GLY A 98 5.83 -16.54 17.86
C GLY A 98 4.55 -17.31 17.50
N PHE A 99 4.63 -18.48 16.85
CA PHE A 99 3.44 -19.23 16.42
C PHE A 99 2.51 -19.61 17.58
N ARG A 100 3.07 -19.91 18.75
CA ARG A 100 2.30 -20.16 19.97
C ARG A 100 2.57 -19.05 20.97
N GLN A 101 1.56 -18.26 21.23
CA GLN A 101 1.68 -17.12 22.13
C GLN A 101 0.94 -17.35 23.44
N PRO A 102 1.47 -16.83 24.55
CA PRO A 102 0.74 -16.83 25.81
C PRO A 102 -0.51 -15.94 25.71
N ILE A 103 -1.59 -16.38 26.29
CA ILE A 103 -2.84 -15.66 26.45
C ILE A 103 -3.45 -16.01 27.81
N LEU A 104 -4.18 -15.10 28.43
CA LEU A 104 -4.87 -15.35 29.69
C LEU A 104 -6.37 -15.58 29.47
N GLY A 105 -6.94 -16.47 30.22
CA GLY A 105 -8.39 -16.58 30.35
C GLY A 105 -8.97 -15.42 31.15
N THR A 106 -10.27 -15.16 31.00
CA THR A 106 -10.97 -14.13 31.78
C THR A 106 -11.00 -14.43 33.30
N ASP A 107 -10.71 -15.65 33.69
CA ASP A 107 -10.49 -16.08 35.07
C ASP A 107 -9.03 -15.96 35.54
N GLY A 108 -8.14 -15.49 34.67
CA GLY A 108 -6.70 -15.38 34.90
C GLY A 108 -5.92 -16.67 34.67
N SER A 109 -6.54 -17.73 34.18
CA SER A 109 -5.85 -18.97 33.81
C SER A 109 -4.90 -18.77 32.66
N ALA A 110 -3.69 -19.35 32.72
CA ALA A 110 -2.73 -19.31 31.64
C ALA A 110 -3.15 -20.25 30.49
N GLY A 111 -3.10 -19.75 29.27
CA GLY A 111 -3.36 -20.50 28.06
C GLY A 111 -2.36 -20.16 26.94
N THR A 112 -2.59 -20.71 25.79
CA THR A 112 -1.84 -20.40 24.55
C THR A 112 -2.80 -20.22 23.40
N ILE A 113 -2.44 -19.33 22.47
CA ILE A 113 -3.12 -19.11 21.19
C ILE A 113 -2.13 -19.30 20.05
N SER A 114 -2.62 -19.82 18.93
CA SER A 114 -1.89 -19.92 17.66
C SER A 114 -2.66 -19.16 16.59
N PRO A 115 -2.05 -18.82 15.45
CA PRO A 115 -2.78 -18.23 14.34
C PRO A 115 -3.97 -19.09 13.93
N PHE A 116 -5.10 -18.46 13.66
CA PHE A 116 -6.33 -19.13 13.24
C PHE A 116 -7.02 -18.38 12.13
N ARG A 117 -7.73 -19.13 11.28
CA ARG A 117 -8.46 -18.58 10.17
C ARG A 117 -9.81 -18.02 10.61
N ILE A 118 -10.13 -16.86 10.05
CA ILE A 118 -11.49 -16.31 10.06
C ILE A 118 -11.97 -16.09 8.62
N GLY A 119 -13.27 -16.15 8.40
CA GLY A 119 -13.87 -16.03 7.09
C GLY A 119 -15.17 -15.20 7.11
N PRO A 120 -15.94 -15.18 6.03
CA PRO A 120 -17.23 -14.45 5.96
C PRO A 120 -18.20 -14.84 7.08
N ALA A 121 -18.17 -16.08 7.56
CA ALA A 121 -19.03 -16.52 8.67
C ALA A 121 -18.71 -15.80 9.99
N GLU A 122 -17.47 -15.42 10.19
CA GLU A 122 -16.98 -14.64 11.34
C GLU A 122 -16.94 -13.13 11.06
N HIS A 123 -17.52 -12.66 9.94
CA HIS A 123 -17.47 -11.25 9.52
C HIS A 123 -16.03 -10.70 9.37
N ALA A 124 -15.18 -11.47 8.74
CA ALA A 124 -13.74 -11.20 8.63
C ALA A 124 -13.39 -9.94 7.82
N ALA A 125 -14.33 -9.38 7.07
CA ALA A 125 -14.14 -8.12 6.36
C ALA A 125 -14.17 -6.88 7.27
N ASP A 126 -14.87 -6.97 8.41
CA ASP A 126 -15.14 -5.85 9.32
C ASP A 126 -14.40 -6.03 10.65
N LEU A 127 -13.13 -5.79 10.69
CA LEU A 127 -12.28 -6.02 11.87
C LEU A 127 -12.08 -4.75 12.69
N ASP A 128 -12.07 -4.88 14.02
CA ASP A 128 -11.53 -3.84 14.89
C ASP A 128 -10.02 -3.71 14.73
N ASP A 129 -9.46 -2.65 15.27
CA ASP A 129 -8.09 -2.21 15.05
C ASP A 129 -7.16 -2.67 16.19
N PRO A 130 -6.24 -3.62 15.96
CA PRO A 130 -5.23 -4.00 16.94
C PRO A 130 -4.25 -2.84 17.21
N ALA A 131 -3.57 -2.91 18.36
CA ALA A 131 -2.57 -1.91 18.74
C ALA A 131 -1.37 -1.96 17.80
N HIS A 132 -1.11 -0.88 17.06
CA HIS A 132 0.00 -0.78 16.10
C HIS A 132 0.86 0.49 16.28
N SER A 133 0.70 1.20 17.39
CA SER A 133 1.66 2.26 17.72
C SER A 133 3.07 1.67 17.87
N ARG A 134 4.11 2.48 17.58
CA ARG A 134 5.49 2.04 17.72
C ARG A 134 5.78 1.36 19.07
N ALA A 135 5.29 1.92 20.16
CA ALA A 135 5.48 1.32 21.49
C ALA A 135 4.85 -0.07 21.61
N ALA A 136 3.63 -0.24 21.06
CA ALA A 136 2.95 -1.53 21.05
C ALA A 136 3.68 -2.55 20.17
N LEU A 137 4.15 -2.14 18.98
CA LEU A 137 4.88 -3.03 18.09
C LEU A 137 6.22 -3.47 18.67
N LEU A 138 6.99 -2.56 19.27
CA LEU A 138 8.25 -2.93 19.97
C LEU A 138 8.01 -3.97 21.06
N GLU A 139 6.90 -3.85 21.82
CA GLU A 139 6.54 -4.83 22.82
C GLU A 139 6.04 -6.14 22.20
N LYS A 140 5.22 -6.11 21.13
CA LYS A 140 4.73 -7.30 20.41
C LYS A 140 5.86 -8.12 19.81
N PHE A 141 6.87 -7.45 19.28
CA PHE A 141 8.02 -8.08 18.63
C PHE A 141 9.01 -8.68 19.63
N ASP A 142 9.04 -8.22 20.86
CA ASP A 142 9.94 -8.71 21.93
C ASP A 142 11.37 -8.92 21.48
N PHE A 143 12.06 -7.81 21.16
CA PHE A 143 13.40 -7.87 20.61
C PHE A 143 14.45 -8.32 21.65
N ASP A 144 15.32 -9.23 21.21
CA ASP A 144 16.57 -9.61 21.88
C ASP A 144 17.74 -9.17 20.98
N GLY A 145 18.28 -7.98 21.24
CA GLY A 145 19.17 -7.32 20.28
C GLY A 145 18.40 -6.92 19.01
N ASP A 146 18.85 -7.42 17.85
CA ASP A 146 18.18 -7.21 16.55
C ASP A 146 17.20 -8.34 16.18
N ARG A 147 17.13 -9.38 17.02
CA ARG A 147 16.25 -10.53 16.78
C ARG A 147 14.89 -10.32 17.43
N ALA A 148 13.85 -10.20 16.64
CA ALA A 148 12.46 -10.25 17.12
C ALA A 148 12.05 -11.69 17.46
N ARG A 149 11.44 -11.90 18.62
CA ARG A 149 10.84 -13.18 19.03
C ARG A 149 9.42 -13.34 18.51
N LEU A 150 8.71 -12.24 18.29
CA LEU A 150 7.34 -12.15 17.76
C LEU A 150 6.30 -12.85 18.63
N ASP A 151 6.48 -12.92 19.94
CA ASP A 151 5.73 -13.79 20.84
C ASP A 151 4.81 -13.08 21.83
N ARG A 152 4.58 -11.75 21.68
CA ARG A 152 3.74 -10.97 22.59
C ARG A 152 2.55 -10.26 21.96
N PHE A 153 2.15 -10.61 20.74
CA PHE A 153 1.02 -9.95 20.08
C PHE A 153 -0.26 -10.04 20.94
N ALA A 154 -0.62 -11.22 21.39
CA ALA A 154 -1.80 -11.41 22.22
C ALA A 154 -1.68 -10.69 23.58
N LEU A 155 -0.55 -10.83 24.29
CA LEU A 155 -0.37 -10.22 25.62
C LEU A 155 -0.41 -8.68 25.58
N VAL A 156 0.09 -8.05 24.54
CA VAL A 156 0.06 -6.59 24.42
C VAL A 156 -1.37 -6.09 24.28
N GLU A 157 -2.20 -6.79 23.53
CA GLU A 157 -3.62 -6.46 23.40
C GLU A 157 -4.34 -6.65 24.74
N GLU A 158 -4.13 -7.77 25.45
CA GLU A 158 -4.72 -7.96 26.76
C GLU A 158 -4.39 -6.82 27.72
N ARG A 159 -3.13 -6.41 27.80
CA ARG A 159 -2.68 -5.34 28.68
C ARG A 159 -3.23 -3.97 28.29
N LYS A 160 -3.38 -3.69 26.98
CA LYS A 160 -3.95 -2.43 26.50
C LYS A 160 -5.36 -2.22 27.02
N TYR A 161 -6.20 -3.27 27.03
CA TYR A 161 -7.61 -3.18 27.42
C TYR A 161 -7.89 -3.67 28.84
N SER A 162 -6.94 -4.33 29.50
CA SER A 162 -6.99 -4.74 30.89
C SER A 162 -5.60 -4.64 31.52
N PRO A 163 -5.16 -3.44 31.92
CA PRO A 163 -3.79 -3.20 32.38
C PRO A 163 -3.46 -3.85 33.71
N SER A 164 -4.44 -4.40 34.45
CA SER A 164 -4.26 -5.08 35.72
C SER A 164 -5.32 -6.13 35.94
N GLY A 165 -4.94 -7.23 36.64
CA GLY A 165 -5.83 -8.36 36.91
C GLY A 165 -6.08 -9.26 35.72
N PRO A 166 -7.02 -10.20 35.78
CA PRO A 166 -7.45 -11.01 34.68
C PRO A 166 -8.02 -10.15 33.54
N PRO A 167 -7.81 -10.53 32.27
CA PRO A 167 -8.33 -9.76 31.14
C PRO A 167 -9.86 -9.78 31.10
N SER A 168 -10.46 -8.65 30.73
CA SER A 168 -11.87 -8.61 30.35
C SER A 168 -12.09 -9.44 29.09
N LEU A 169 -13.34 -9.85 28.81
CA LEU A 169 -13.67 -10.53 27.57
C LEU A 169 -13.23 -9.73 26.33
N LYS A 170 -13.42 -8.41 26.36
CA LYS A 170 -12.95 -7.50 25.30
C LYS A 170 -11.44 -7.56 25.11
N ALA A 171 -10.66 -7.51 26.19
CA ALA A 171 -9.22 -7.58 26.14
C ALA A 171 -8.73 -8.89 25.53
N ARG A 172 -9.36 -10.01 25.94
CA ARG A 172 -9.09 -11.32 25.38
C ARG A 172 -9.42 -11.40 23.89
N GLN A 173 -10.60 -10.92 23.47
CA GLN A 173 -11.01 -10.91 22.07
C GLN A 173 -10.10 -10.03 21.20
N MET A 174 -9.59 -8.92 21.71
CA MET A 174 -8.57 -8.12 20.99
C MET A 174 -7.24 -8.89 20.87
N ALA A 175 -6.85 -9.64 21.89
CA ALA A 175 -5.67 -10.52 21.83
C ALA A 175 -5.83 -11.63 20.78
N GLU A 176 -7.02 -12.21 20.68
CA GLU A 176 -7.38 -13.19 19.66
C GLU A 176 -7.32 -12.56 18.26
N LEU A 177 -7.89 -11.35 18.10
CA LEU A 177 -7.92 -10.65 16.81
C LEU A 177 -6.52 -10.43 16.24
N ALA A 178 -5.52 -10.10 17.07
CA ALA A 178 -4.15 -9.91 16.61
C ALA A 178 -3.50 -11.18 16.02
N MET A 179 -4.07 -12.37 16.30
CA MET A 179 -3.59 -13.67 15.81
C MET A 179 -4.45 -14.23 14.68
N ALA A 180 -5.52 -13.54 14.28
CA ALA A 180 -6.40 -13.96 13.20
C ALA A 180 -5.82 -13.67 11.82
N HIS A 181 -6.11 -14.56 10.87
CA HIS A 181 -5.80 -14.35 9.46
C HIS A 181 -6.99 -14.67 8.58
N VAL A 182 -7.03 -14.06 7.40
CA VAL A 182 -8.02 -14.33 6.35
C VAL A 182 -7.39 -15.07 5.19
N ASP A 183 -8.20 -15.41 4.20
CA ASP A 183 -7.79 -15.98 2.93
C ASP A 183 -8.70 -15.51 1.78
N CYS A 184 -8.63 -16.21 0.64
CA CYS A 184 -9.40 -15.93 -0.56
C CYS A 184 -10.93 -16.03 -0.40
N ASP A 185 -11.45 -16.50 0.71
CA ASP A 185 -12.89 -16.44 0.99
C ASP A 185 -13.32 -15.04 1.42
N THR A 186 -12.43 -14.28 2.03
CA THR A 186 -12.68 -12.90 2.49
C THR A 186 -12.16 -11.86 1.50
N ILE A 187 -10.97 -12.08 0.89
CA ILE A 187 -10.32 -11.16 -0.02
C ILE A 187 -10.00 -11.81 -1.38
N PRO A 188 -11.02 -12.30 -2.10
CA PRO A 188 -10.83 -13.07 -3.34
C PRO A 188 -10.15 -12.27 -4.46
N PHE A 189 -10.34 -10.95 -4.53
CA PHE A 189 -9.76 -10.15 -5.62
C PHE A 189 -8.24 -9.97 -5.43
N LEU A 190 -7.79 -9.67 -4.22
CA LEU A 190 -6.36 -9.56 -3.92
C LEU A 190 -5.65 -10.91 -4.15
N TRP A 191 -6.26 -12.02 -3.71
CA TRP A 191 -5.73 -13.36 -3.98
C TRP A 191 -5.73 -13.71 -5.48
N ASN A 192 -6.73 -13.26 -6.23
CA ASN A 192 -6.76 -13.44 -7.69
C ASN A 192 -5.59 -12.70 -8.35
N TYR A 193 -5.28 -11.46 -7.95
CA TYR A 193 -4.12 -10.74 -8.49
C TYR A 193 -2.81 -11.40 -8.09
N ALA A 194 -2.65 -11.82 -6.84
CA ALA A 194 -1.49 -12.56 -6.37
C ALA A 194 -1.29 -13.88 -7.12
N ASN A 195 -2.38 -14.61 -7.40
CA ASN A 195 -2.34 -15.86 -8.15
C ASN A 195 -2.02 -15.68 -9.63
N ARG A 196 -2.45 -14.58 -10.24
CA ARG A 196 -2.23 -14.32 -11.67
C ARG A 196 -0.87 -13.69 -11.97
N PHE A 197 -0.42 -12.79 -11.11
CA PHE A 197 0.78 -12.00 -11.31
C PHE A 197 1.88 -12.40 -10.32
N VAL A 198 2.47 -11.46 -9.63
CA VAL A 198 3.60 -11.73 -8.73
C VAL A 198 3.29 -11.26 -7.32
N LEU A 199 3.28 -12.20 -6.39
CA LEU A 199 3.25 -11.92 -4.96
C LEU A 199 4.70 -11.86 -4.44
N TYR A 200 5.04 -10.82 -3.68
CA TYR A 200 6.30 -10.73 -2.94
C TYR A 200 6.03 -11.13 -1.49
N ASP A 201 6.74 -12.14 -1.00
CA ASP A 201 6.55 -12.68 0.35
C ASP A 201 7.62 -12.25 1.36
N ALA A 202 8.48 -11.33 0.96
CA ALA A 202 9.53 -10.73 1.79
C ALA A 202 9.56 -9.19 1.67
N MET A 203 8.39 -8.56 1.48
CA MET A 203 8.24 -7.11 1.54
C MET A 203 8.00 -6.68 3.00
N PHE A 204 8.74 -5.68 3.46
CA PHE A 204 8.66 -5.15 4.83
C PHE A 204 8.27 -3.67 4.81
N GLU A 205 7.52 -3.23 5.80
CA GLU A 205 7.32 -1.80 6.04
C GLU A 205 8.67 -1.10 6.29
N GLN A 206 8.81 0.14 5.88
CA GLN A 206 10.07 0.86 6.05
C GLN A 206 10.41 1.12 7.51
N VAL A 207 9.43 1.40 8.32
CA VAL A 207 9.60 1.74 9.73
C VAL A 207 8.65 0.93 10.58
N LEU A 208 9.15 0.32 11.66
CA LEU A 208 8.33 -0.42 12.62
C LEU A 208 7.49 0.56 13.46
N THR A 209 6.33 0.94 12.93
CA THR A 209 5.44 1.93 13.55
C THR A 209 4.08 1.97 12.83
N ALA A 210 3.25 2.93 13.20
CA ALA A 210 1.97 3.23 12.55
C ALA A 210 2.12 3.87 11.16
N SER A 211 1.02 4.29 10.55
CA SER A 211 0.85 4.58 9.12
C SER A 211 1.66 5.77 8.60
N SER A 212 1.65 6.92 9.30
CA SER A 212 2.20 8.18 8.78
C SER A 212 3.68 8.10 8.37
N PRO A 213 4.59 7.49 9.16
CA PRO A 213 5.98 7.34 8.74
C PRO A 213 6.12 6.52 7.46
N ASN A 214 5.32 5.49 7.27
CA ASN A 214 5.38 4.66 6.08
C ASN A 214 4.75 5.35 4.85
N ALA A 215 3.73 6.19 5.04
CA ALA A 215 3.22 7.09 3.98
C ALA A 215 4.25 8.14 3.54
N ILE A 216 5.15 8.57 4.43
CA ILE A 216 6.30 9.41 4.08
C ILE A 216 7.36 8.57 3.35
N ALA A 217 7.68 7.38 3.89
CA ALA A 217 8.74 6.54 3.36
C ALA A 217 8.48 6.04 1.93
N VAL A 218 7.22 5.83 1.54
CA VAL A 218 6.86 5.38 0.17
C VAL A 218 7.26 6.40 -0.91
N ILE A 219 7.49 7.65 -0.53
CA ILE A 219 7.96 8.72 -1.44
C ILE A 219 9.35 9.27 -1.11
N ALA A 220 9.96 8.85 0.02
CA ALA A 220 11.24 9.42 0.44
C ALA A 220 12.25 8.36 0.91
N ALA A 221 11.87 7.08 0.97
CA ALA A 221 12.69 5.97 1.48
C ALA A 221 13.20 6.16 2.92
N GLN A 222 12.66 7.12 3.65
CA GLN A 222 12.97 7.48 5.04
C GLN A 222 11.85 8.31 5.64
N THR A 223 11.96 8.65 6.93
CA THR A 223 10.97 9.42 7.68
C THR A 223 11.58 10.60 8.45
N GLY A 224 12.72 11.13 7.99
CA GLY A 224 13.41 12.24 8.60
C GLY A 224 14.78 11.89 9.23
N LEU A 225 15.34 10.74 8.88
CA LEU A 225 16.68 10.35 9.38
C LEU A 225 17.76 11.33 8.95
N THR A 226 17.72 11.85 7.73
CA THR A 226 18.62 12.89 7.24
C THR A 226 18.47 14.18 8.04
N GLN A 227 17.24 14.64 8.26
CA GLN A 227 16.95 15.85 9.03
C GLN A 227 17.44 15.70 10.47
N TRP A 228 17.18 14.56 11.09
CA TRP A 228 17.70 14.28 12.43
C TRP A 228 19.23 14.26 12.48
N ALA A 229 19.92 13.68 11.48
CA ALA A 229 21.37 13.66 11.43
C ALA A 229 21.97 15.07 11.36
N ARG A 230 21.30 16.02 10.69
CA ARG A 230 21.68 17.41 10.56
C ARG A 230 21.28 18.27 11.77
N HIS A 231 20.13 17.97 12.35
CA HIS A 231 19.50 18.71 13.44
C HIS A 231 19.15 17.77 14.62
N PRO A 232 20.16 17.15 15.28
CA PRO A 232 19.91 16.16 16.32
C PRO A 232 19.17 16.70 17.55
N ASP A 233 19.16 18.02 17.75
CA ASP A 233 18.38 18.72 18.75
C ASP A 233 16.86 18.70 18.50
N GLN A 234 16.45 18.44 17.26
CA GLN A 234 15.03 18.26 16.89
C GLN A 234 14.53 16.85 17.23
N ALA A 235 15.42 15.89 17.40
CA ALA A 235 15.09 14.51 17.77
C ALA A 235 15.13 14.34 19.30
N THR A 236 14.17 14.85 20.01
CA THR A 236 14.06 14.62 21.45
C THR A 236 13.34 13.31 21.73
N PRO A 237 13.99 12.31 22.36
CA PRO A 237 13.26 11.18 22.93
C PRO A 237 12.29 11.72 23.97
N GLY A 238 11.01 11.38 23.86
CA GLY A 238 10.04 11.68 24.89
C GLY A 238 10.43 11.04 26.21
N LYS A 239 9.95 11.60 27.33
CA LYS A 239 10.23 11.09 28.68
C LYS A 239 9.75 9.66 28.94
N ASP A 240 8.90 9.15 28.07
CA ASP A 240 8.30 7.80 28.08
C ASP A 240 8.99 6.83 27.10
N GLY A 241 10.13 7.20 26.54
CA GLY A 241 10.85 6.40 25.53
C GLY A 241 10.22 6.44 24.14
N LYS A 242 9.15 7.23 23.95
CA LYS A 242 8.63 7.50 22.62
C LYS A 242 9.47 8.59 21.97
N PRO A 243 9.65 8.56 20.62
CA PRO A 243 10.19 9.71 19.92
C PRO A 243 9.35 10.94 20.29
N GLY A 244 10.00 12.04 20.66
CA GLY A 244 9.30 13.31 20.83
C GLY A 244 8.77 13.80 19.48
N PRO A 245 7.89 14.82 19.49
CA PRO A 245 7.45 15.45 18.25
C PRO A 245 8.65 15.98 17.48
N GLY A 246 8.76 15.61 16.21
CA GLY A 246 9.88 16.06 15.39
C GLY A 246 10.37 14.99 14.44
N VAL A 247 11.68 14.86 14.31
CA VAL A 247 12.32 13.95 13.36
C VAL A 247 13.20 12.93 14.07
N PRO A 248 13.29 11.67 13.59
CA PRO A 248 12.45 11.09 12.52
C PRO A 248 10.99 10.98 12.96
N VAL A 249 10.07 11.09 12.02
CA VAL A 249 8.64 10.81 12.26
C VAL A 249 8.51 9.33 12.59
N ALA A 250 7.95 9.01 13.74
CA ALA A 250 7.89 7.66 14.26
C ALA A 250 6.53 7.31 14.90
N SER A 251 5.53 8.16 14.71
CA SER A 251 4.13 7.92 15.06
C SER A 251 3.25 8.72 14.11
N ASP A 252 1.92 8.75 14.35
CA ASP A 252 0.97 9.43 13.49
C ASP A 252 0.87 10.92 13.80
N GLU A 253 2.01 11.60 13.76
CA GLU A 253 2.03 13.05 13.81
C GLU A 253 1.31 13.61 12.58
N SER A 254 0.57 14.71 12.77
CA SER A 254 -0.08 15.39 11.65
C SER A 254 0.94 16.14 10.79
N PRO A 255 0.71 16.22 9.47
CA PRO A 255 1.51 17.11 8.63
C PRO A 255 1.27 18.58 9.05
N PHE A 256 2.28 19.43 8.86
CA PHE A 256 2.17 20.85 9.20
C PHE A 256 1.04 21.52 8.41
N TRP A 257 0.92 21.18 7.12
CA TRP A 257 -0.16 21.67 6.26
C TRP A 257 -1.29 20.67 6.16
N GLY A 258 -2.52 21.17 6.08
CA GLY A 258 -3.72 20.33 5.98
C GLY A 258 -4.20 19.75 7.31
N SER A 259 -3.54 20.06 8.42
CA SER A 259 -4.03 19.70 9.76
C SER A 259 -5.10 20.66 10.25
N ALA A 260 -5.81 20.34 11.34
CA ALA A 260 -6.82 21.23 11.91
C ALA A 260 -6.22 22.51 12.51
N GLU A 261 -4.96 22.47 12.87
CA GLU A 261 -4.20 23.59 13.41
C GLU A 261 -3.73 24.54 12.32
N ASP A 262 -3.62 24.07 11.08
CA ASP A 262 -3.30 24.92 9.95
C ASP A 262 -4.51 25.75 9.53
N HIS A 263 -4.60 26.94 10.10
CA HIS A 263 -5.68 27.90 9.79
C HIS A 263 -5.53 28.53 8.40
N THR A 264 -4.40 28.34 7.73
CA THR A 264 -4.15 28.85 6.38
C THR A 264 -4.57 27.86 5.31
N SER A 265 -4.73 26.59 5.66
CA SER A 265 -5.20 25.56 4.75
C SER A 265 -6.66 25.84 4.37
N PRO A 266 -7.00 25.85 3.08
CA PRO A 266 -8.39 25.91 2.64
C PRO A 266 -9.18 24.62 2.94
N MET A 267 -8.50 23.59 3.43
CA MET A 267 -9.04 22.27 3.58
C MET A 267 -9.97 22.11 4.78
N PRO A 268 -11.18 21.54 4.62
CA PRO A 268 -12.03 21.19 5.74
C PRO A 268 -11.32 20.20 6.64
N ARG A 269 -11.50 20.37 7.93
CA ARG A 269 -10.83 19.62 8.96
C ARG A 269 -11.70 18.47 9.41
N ASN A 270 -11.17 17.28 9.48
CA ASN A 270 -11.83 16.20 10.17
C ASN A 270 -11.37 16.17 11.63
N PRO A 271 -12.11 16.74 12.58
CA PRO A 271 -11.66 16.85 13.97
C PRO A 271 -11.51 15.48 14.65
N LYS A 272 -12.08 14.44 14.09
CA LYS A 272 -12.00 13.07 14.64
C LYS A 272 -10.60 12.47 14.51
N TRP A 273 -9.86 12.84 13.45
CA TRP A 273 -8.60 12.22 13.08
C TRP A 273 -7.44 13.20 13.07
N ASN A 274 -7.61 14.27 13.78
CA ASN A 274 -6.58 15.26 13.93
C ASN A 274 -5.84 15.00 15.22
N HIS A 275 -4.61 14.57 15.11
CA HIS A 275 -3.71 14.39 16.24
C HIS A 275 -3.22 15.77 16.69
N ALA A 276 -4.10 16.48 17.40
CA ALA A 276 -3.87 17.84 17.86
C ALA A 276 -2.52 18.00 18.57
N GLY A 277 -1.76 18.99 18.17
CA GLY A 277 -0.61 19.50 18.89
C GLY A 277 0.77 19.01 18.43
N ILE A 278 0.85 18.11 17.44
CA ILE A 278 2.13 17.68 16.87
C ILE A 278 2.08 17.80 15.35
N GLN A 279 2.74 18.84 14.84
CA GLN A 279 2.84 19.10 13.41
C GLN A 279 4.30 19.00 12.98
N VAL A 280 4.55 18.24 11.92
CA VAL A 280 5.90 18.02 11.41
C VAL A 280 6.04 18.52 9.98
N ASN A 281 7.18 19.14 9.69
CA ASN A 281 7.62 19.54 8.37
C ASN A 281 8.91 18.81 8.02
N GLN A 282 8.90 18.07 6.92
CA GLN A 282 10.06 17.37 6.42
C GLN A 282 10.80 18.25 5.42
N THR A 283 12.12 18.41 5.61
CA THR A 283 12.97 19.39 4.89
C THR A 283 14.04 18.74 4.02
N TYR A 284 14.02 17.41 3.87
CA TYR A 284 14.97 16.61 3.08
C TYR A 284 14.36 16.19 1.73
N ALA A 285 15.18 15.54 0.89
CA ALA A 285 14.78 15.15 -0.46
C ALA A 285 13.69 14.08 -0.48
N SER A 286 12.75 14.22 -1.40
CA SER A 286 11.72 13.23 -1.70
C SER A 286 11.66 12.96 -3.20
N LEU A 287 11.05 11.84 -3.56
CA LEU A 287 10.85 11.46 -4.97
C LEU A 287 10.09 12.52 -5.77
N PRO A 288 9.01 13.19 -5.28
CA PRO A 288 8.40 14.33 -5.95
C PRO A 288 9.39 15.44 -6.35
N LEU A 289 10.38 15.75 -5.52
CA LEU A 289 11.42 16.71 -5.86
C LEU A 289 12.38 16.14 -6.92
N SER A 290 12.84 14.90 -6.75
CA SER A 290 13.75 14.23 -7.68
C SER A 290 13.13 14.04 -9.07
N LEU A 291 11.84 13.76 -9.16
CA LEU A 291 11.08 13.70 -10.42
C LEU A 291 11.06 15.05 -11.15
N GLY A 292 11.28 16.17 -10.46
CA GLY A 292 11.46 17.50 -11.06
C GLY A 292 12.71 17.60 -11.92
N ARG A 293 13.74 16.78 -11.71
CA ARG A 293 14.98 16.76 -12.49
C ARG A 293 15.57 18.16 -12.72
N GLY A 294 15.94 18.50 -13.96
CA GLY A 294 16.45 19.81 -14.35
C GLY A 294 15.52 21.00 -14.04
N GLU A 295 14.23 20.74 -13.86
CA GLU A 295 13.23 21.75 -13.47
C GLU A 295 13.10 21.90 -11.94
N ALA A 296 13.73 21.05 -11.14
CA ALA A 296 13.63 21.09 -9.68
C ALA A 296 13.97 22.47 -9.08
N PRO A 297 15.01 23.22 -9.52
CA PRO A 297 15.27 24.56 -9.02
C PRO A 297 14.12 25.56 -9.33
N ALA A 298 13.51 25.47 -10.49
CA ALA A 298 12.39 26.33 -10.86
C ALA A 298 11.09 25.98 -10.12
N LEU A 299 10.90 24.71 -9.78
CA LEU A 299 9.79 24.26 -8.95
C LEU A 299 10.00 24.72 -7.50
N ALA A 300 11.17 24.49 -6.93
CA ALA A 300 11.51 24.92 -5.58
C ALA A 300 11.39 26.45 -5.38
N ALA A 301 11.75 27.22 -6.38
CA ALA A 301 11.63 28.69 -6.35
C ALA A 301 10.18 29.22 -6.27
N ARG A 302 9.18 28.36 -6.42
CA ARG A 302 7.76 28.71 -6.26
C ARG A 302 7.23 28.46 -4.86
N ASP A 303 8.07 27.93 -3.99
CA ASP A 303 7.74 27.77 -2.58
C ASP A 303 7.54 29.13 -1.91
N THR A 304 6.51 29.24 -1.08
CA THR A 304 6.15 30.50 -0.41
C THR A 304 6.90 30.71 0.90
N ASP A 305 7.59 29.70 1.43
CA ASP A 305 8.44 29.79 2.63
C ASP A 305 9.72 28.97 2.49
N ALA A 306 10.41 29.16 1.37
CA ALA A 306 11.59 28.40 0.97
C ALA A 306 12.70 28.36 2.04
N ALA A 307 12.82 29.37 2.87
CA ALA A 307 13.83 29.42 3.94
C ALA A 307 13.61 28.33 5.00
N ARG A 308 12.38 27.98 5.28
CA ARG A 308 12.00 26.90 6.20
C ARG A 308 11.91 25.56 5.48
N ASP A 309 11.23 25.54 4.37
CA ASP A 309 10.79 24.28 3.73
C ASP A 309 11.91 23.60 2.96
N LEU A 310 12.93 24.37 2.53
CA LEU A 310 14.10 23.87 1.78
C LEU A 310 15.39 23.88 2.63
N ALA A 311 15.29 23.90 3.94
CA ALA A 311 16.43 24.08 4.84
C ALA A 311 17.57 23.07 4.65
N ASP A 312 17.24 21.84 4.27
CA ASP A 312 18.19 20.73 4.10
C ASP A 312 18.44 20.34 2.62
N LEU A 313 18.01 21.17 1.67
CA LEU A 313 18.05 20.90 0.22
C LEU A 313 18.98 21.84 -0.55
N GLY A 314 19.88 22.54 0.17
CA GLY A 314 20.73 23.58 -0.42
C GLY A 314 21.66 23.11 -1.51
N ALA A 315 22.15 21.87 -1.47
CA ALA A 315 23.00 21.27 -2.49
C ALA A 315 22.23 20.31 -3.41
N ASP A 316 21.17 19.68 -2.94
CA ASP A 316 20.39 18.71 -3.71
C ASP A 316 19.65 19.37 -4.88
N ILE A 317 18.97 20.50 -4.63
CA ILE A 317 18.25 21.24 -5.68
C ILE A 317 19.18 21.67 -6.82
N PRO A 318 20.34 22.32 -6.56
CA PRO A 318 21.30 22.61 -7.63
C PRO A 318 21.81 21.36 -8.35
N ALA A 319 22.05 20.25 -7.63
CA ALA A 319 22.52 19.01 -8.22
C ALA A 319 21.50 18.41 -9.20
N LEU A 320 20.22 18.38 -8.83
CA LEU A 320 19.12 17.98 -9.69
C LEU A 320 19.04 18.87 -10.94
N GLY A 321 19.18 20.19 -10.76
CA GLY A 321 19.24 21.14 -11.87
C GLY A 321 20.37 20.87 -12.86
N GLN A 322 21.56 20.54 -12.35
CA GLN A 322 22.76 20.22 -13.17
C GLN A 322 22.63 18.87 -13.87
N ALA A 323 22.00 17.87 -13.24
CA ALA A 323 21.73 16.58 -13.87
C ALA A 323 20.84 16.72 -15.10
N GLY A 324 20.01 17.76 -15.16
CA GLY A 324 19.20 18.11 -16.31
C GLY A 324 18.04 17.14 -16.57
N GLY A 325 17.45 17.24 -17.75
CA GLY A 325 16.30 16.42 -18.15
C GLY A 325 14.95 17.07 -17.86
N ALA A 326 13.93 16.67 -18.61
CA ALA A 326 12.56 17.12 -18.39
C ALA A 326 11.98 16.46 -17.13
N ALA A 327 11.15 17.19 -16.41
CA ALA A 327 10.44 16.67 -15.25
C ALA A 327 9.59 15.45 -15.62
N VAL A 328 9.57 14.46 -14.74
CA VAL A 328 8.65 13.32 -14.79
C VAL A 328 7.39 13.70 -14.00
N PRO A 329 6.22 13.68 -14.64
CA PRO A 329 4.97 13.95 -13.95
C PRO A 329 4.72 12.97 -12.80
N TRP A 330 4.09 13.46 -11.73
CA TRP A 330 3.62 12.63 -10.64
C TRP A 330 2.25 13.12 -10.16
N GLY A 331 1.52 12.27 -9.46
CA GLY A 331 0.26 12.61 -8.85
C GLY A 331 0.02 11.80 -7.57
N TRP A 332 -0.68 12.41 -6.62
CA TRP A 332 -1.21 11.74 -5.43
C TRP A 332 -2.72 11.87 -5.45
N TYR A 333 -3.42 10.75 -5.58
CA TYR A 333 -4.86 10.67 -5.61
C TYR A 333 -5.34 10.00 -4.33
N GLN A 334 -6.13 10.71 -3.53
CA GLN A 334 -6.62 10.20 -2.26
C GLN A 334 -8.08 10.57 -2.06
N GLU A 335 -8.87 9.59 -1.59
CA GLU A 335 -10.28 9.80 -1.28
C GLU A 335 -10.45 11.00 -0.35
N GLY A 336 -11.35 11.89 -0.71
CA GLY A 336 -11.72 13.07 0.06
C GLY A 336 -10.70 14.23 0.05
N PHE A 337 -9.59 14.15 -0.70
CA PHE A 337 -8.66 15.30 -0.81
C PHE A 337 -9.32 16.49 -1.49
N ASP A 338 -10.04 16.24 -2.57
CA ASP A 338 -10.94 17.19 -3.22
C ASP A 338 -12.38 16.65 -3.19
N ARG A 339 -13.31 17.33 -3.84
CA ARG A 339 -14.71 16.92 -3.89
C ARG A 339 -14.86 15.50 -4.47
N GLU A 340 -15.55 14.65 -3.70
CA GLU A 340 -15.81 13.27 -4.07
C GLU A 340 -17.32 12.98 -4.26
N PRO A 341 -17.69 11.91 -4.97
CA PRO A 341 -19.11 11.54 -5.16
C PRO A 341 -19.88 11.33 -3.86
N THR A 342 -19.20 10.94 -2.79
CA THR A 342 -19.78 10.70 -1.46
C THR A 342 -20.00 11.96 -0.63
N ASP A 343 -19.52 13.11 -1.10
CA ASP A 343 -19.67 14.36 -0.37
C ASP A 343 -21.14 14.80 -0.25
N PRO A 344 -21.53 15.37 0.89
CA PRO A 344 -22.85 15.94 1.04
C PRO A 344 -23.15 17.03 0.00
N PRO A 345 -24.42 17.19 -0.41
CA PRO A 345 -24.81 18.26 -1.32
C PRO A 345 -24.39 19.64 -0.78
N GLY A 346 -23.74 20.44 -1.63
CA GLY A 346 -23.27 21.78 -1.27
C GLY A 346 -21.86 21.82 -0.67
N THR A 347 -21.17 20.69 -0.56
CA THR A 347 -19.74 20.63 -0.23
C THR A 347 -18.95 21.47 -1.25
N PRO A 348 -18.03 22.34 -0.81
CA PRO A 348 -17.18 23.11 -1.71
C PRO A 348 -16.38 22.18 -2.64
N PRO A 349 -16.08 22.60 -3.88
CA PRO A 349 -15.31 21.76 -4.83
C PRO A 349 -13.82 21.69 -4.48
N GLU A 350 -13.36 22.47 -3.52
CA GLU A 350 -11.97 22.54 -3.10
C GLU A 350 -11.84 22.20 -1.62
N GLY A 351 -10.75 21.54 -1.26
CA GLY A 351 -10.44 21.21 0.11
C GLY A 351 -10.69 19.74 0.45
N THR A 352 -10.41 19.38 1.70
CA THR A 352 -10.58 18.01 2.20
C THR A 352 -11.97 17.79 2.78
N HIS A 353 -12.46 16.57 2.69
CA HIS A 353 -13.80 16.16 3.06
C HIS A 353 -13.79 15.03 4.11
N LEU A 354 -14.96 14.55 4.52
CA LEU A 354 -15.10 13.54 5.58
C LEU A 354 -14.39 12.23 5.30
N ALA A 355 -14.21 11.90 4.03
CA ALA A 355 -13.49 10.69 3.60
C ALA A 355 -11.96 10.82 3.75
N TYR A 356 -11.42 12.03 3.83
CA TYR A 356 -9.98 12.27 3.81
C TYR A 356 -9.29 11.91 5.12
N VAL A 357 -8.23 11.12 5.01
CA VAL A 357 -7.33 10.80 6.12
C VAL A 357 -6.08 11.66 6.01
N THR A 358 -5.99 12.71 6.80
CA THR A 358 -4.96 13.76 6.69
C THR A 358 -3.54 13.21 6.85
N HIS A 359 -3.31 12.38 7.87
CA HIS A 359 -1.99 11.88 8.22
C HIS A 359 -1.49 10.74 7.31
N HIS A 360 -2.31 10.30 6.36
CA HIS A 360 -1.90 9.32 5.34
C HIS A 360 -1.45 9.96 4.02
N ASN A 361 -1.41 11.29 3.93
CA ASN A 361 -0.93 11.98 2.74
C ASN A 361 0.55 12.32 2.88
N GLY A 362 1.42 11.43 2.38
CA GLY A 362 2.87 11.62 2.46
C GLY A 362 3.40 12.95 1.93
N PRO A 363 2.97 13.43 0.74
CA PRO A 363 3.34 14.75 0.21
C PRO A 363 3.04 15.93 1.14
N GLN A 364 1.99 15.85 1.96
CA GLN A 364 1.61 16.92 2.89
C GLN A 364 2.63 17.16 4.01
N TYR A 365 3.52 16.20 4.27
CA TYR A 365 4.58 16.34 5.27
C TYR A 365 5.76 17.21 4.81
N PHE A 366 5.84 17.52 3.52
CA PHE A 366 6.91 18.33 2.93
C PHE A 366 6.38 19.72 2.59
N GLY A 367 6.87 20.74 3.29
CA GLY A 367 6.46 22.13 3.07
C GLY A 367 6.65 22.58 1.63
N TYR A 368 7.76 22.20 1.03
CA TYR A 368 8.05 22.53 -0.37
C TYR A 368 7.10 21.85 -1.39
N ILE A 369 6.24 20.93 -0.93
CA ILE A 369 5.13 20.38 -1.73
C ILE A 369 3.82 21.05 -1.32
N ALA A 370 3.46 20.97 -0.05
CA ALA A 370 2.17 21.43 0.47
C ALA A 370 1.99 22.94 0.39
N ASN A 371 3.08 23.71 0.62
CA ASN A 371 3.13 25.16 0.60
C ASN A 371 3.53 25.74 -0.79
N ASN A 372 3.76 24.88 -1.76
CA ASN A 372 4.15 25.25 -3.11
C ASN A 372 2.98 25.03 -4.08
N PRO A 373 2.36 26.09 -4.62
CA PRO A 373 1.19 25.95 -5.48
C PRO A 373 1.39 25.04 -6.69
N ALA A 374 2.61 25.00 -7.26
CA ALA A 374 2.91 24.19 -8.44
C ALA A 374 3.04 22.69 -8.12
N MET A 375 3.50 22.36 -6.92
CA MET A 375 3.62 20.97 -6.47
C MET A 375 2.31 20.48 -5.82
N ARG A 376 1.65 21.35 -5.03
CA ARG A 376 0.34 21.02 -4.46
C ARG A 376 -0.72 20.72 -5.51
N ALA A 377 -0.65 21.35 -6.68
CA ALA A 377 -1.52 21.06 -7.83
C ALA A 377 -1.36 19.63 -8.40
N ARG A 378 -0.49 18.81 -7.83
CA ARG A 378 -0.32 17.38 -8.16
C ARG A 378 -1.08 16.45 -7.21
N MET A 379 -1.74 16.99 -6.19
CA MET A 379 -2.58 16.23 -5.27
C MET A 379 -4.05 16.41 -5.67
N HIS A 380 -4.78 15.31 -5.70
CA HIS A 380 -6.13 15.22 -6.26
C HIS A 380 -7.02 14.32 -5.41
N GLY A 381 -8.32 14.47 -5.53
CA GLY A 381 -9.30 13.50 -5.05
C GLY A 381 -9.25 12.20 -5.85
N LEU A 382 -9.68 11.10 -5.23
CA LEU A 382 -9.68 9.77 -5.87
C LEU A 382 -10.60 9.74 -7.11
N GLY A 383 -11.71 10.47 -7.09
CA GLY A 383 -12.61 10.60 -8.24
C GLY A 383 -11.91 11.15 -9.49
N ASP A 384 -10.93 12.03 -9.32
CA ASP A 384 -10.13 12.57 -10.43
C ASP A 384 -9.27 11.50 -11.11
N PHE A 385 -8.75 10.52 -10.36
CA PHE A 385 -8.01 9.40 -10.93
C PHE A 385 -8.82 8.65 -11.98
N PHE A 386 -10.04 8.27 -11.64
CA PHE A 386 -10.94 7.58 -12.57
C PHE A 386 -11.33 8.47 -13.76
N ALA A 387 -11.58 9.75 -13.51
CA ALA A 387 -11.90 10.73 -14.55
C ALA A 387 -10.74 10.97 -15.51
N ASP A 388 -9.51 11.00 -15.01
CA ASP A 388 -8.30 11.19 -15.81
C ASP A 388 -8.01 9.98 -16.69
N LEU A 389 -8.16 8.78 -16.16
CA LEU A 389 -8.02 7.54 -16.94
C LEU A 389 -9.08 7.45 -18.04
N ALA A 390 -10.36 7.66 -17.69
CA ALA A 390 -11.47 7.59 -18.63
C ALA A 390 -11.34 8.62 -19.78
N ALA A 391 -10.84 9.81 -19.47
CA ALA A 391 -10.64 10.88 -20.45
C ALA A 391 -9.26 10.88 -21.12
N THR A 392 -8.40 9.91 -20.79
CA THR A 392 -7.02 9.82 -21.29
C THR A 392 -6.23 11.11 -21.07
N ARG A 393 -6.31 11.68 -19.86
CA ARG A 393 -5.67 12.96 -19.50
C ARG A 393 -4.33 12.82 -18.79
N LEU A 394 -3.92 11.60 -18.40
CA LEU A 394 -2.60 11.43 -17.80
C LEU A 394 -1.50 11.85 -18.79
N PRO A 395 -0.41 12.42 -18.30
CA PRO A 395 0.75 12.77 -19.13
C PRO A 395 1.32 11.55 -19.85
N SER A 396 2.29 11.76 -20.75
CA SER A 396 2.90 10.68 -21.55
C SER A 396 3.78 9.71 -20.75
N SER A 397 4.01 9.99 -19.48
CA SER A 397 4.67 9.12 -18.49
C SER A 397 4.40 9.68 -17.09
N GLY A 398 4.62 8.88 -16.04
CA GLY A 398 4.51 9.41 -14.68
C GLY A 398 4.43 8.36 -13.58
N VAL A 399 4.41 8.85 -12.34
CA VAL A 399 4.27 8.08 -11.11
C VAL A 399 3.00 8.54 -10.41
N PHE A 400 2.09 7.64 -10.13
CA PHE A 400 0.79 7.96 -9.55
C PHE A 400 0.51 7.09 -8.34
N TYR A 401 0.35 7.73 -7.19
CA TYR A 401 -0.05 7.10 -5.93
C TYR A 401 -1.55 7.23 -5.79
N VAL A 402 -2.22 6.15 -5.45
CA VAL A 402 -3.69 6.09 -5.36
C VAL A 402 -4.09 5.37 -4.08
N ARG A 403 -5.02 5.95 -3.33
CA ARG A 403 -5.52 5.35 -2.10
C ARG A 403 -6.95 5.76 -1.76
N GLY A 404 -7.64 4.86 -1.05
CA GLY A 404 -8.95 5.10 -0.46
C GLY A 404 -8.93 6.00 0.77
N GLY A 405 -9.98 5.91 1.58
CA GLY A 405 -10.16 6.70 2.78
C GLY A 405 -11.27 6.20 3.69
N PHE A 406 -11.82 7.09 4.53
CA PHE A 406 -12.86 6.76 5.52
C PHE A 406 -14.24 6.39 4.93
N LEU A 407 -14.48 6.70 3.67
CA LEU A 407 -15.74 6.41 2.99
C LEU A 407 -15.45 5.89 1.58
N ALA A 408 -16.10 4.82 1.19
CA ALA A 408 -15.90 4.26 -0.15
C ALA A 408 -16.36 5.24 -1.24
N VAL A 409 -15.47 5.56 -2.17
CA VAL A 409 -15.73 6.47 -3.31
C VAL A 409 -16.93 6.03 -4.15
N SER A 410 -17.20 4.74 -4.19
CA SER A 410 -18.37 4.16 -4.86
C SER A 410 -19.70 4.42 -4.14
N GLY A 411 -19.66 4.88 -2.89
CA GLY A 411 -20.84 4.97 -2.02
C GLY A 411 -21.37 3.61 -1.56
N GLN A 412 -20.65 2.51 -1.82
CA GLN A 412 -21.01 1.19 -1.29
C GLN A 412 -20.80 1.14 0.23
N ALA A 413 -21.44 0.18 0.87
CA ALA A 413 -21.34 -0.05 2.30
C ALA A 413 -21.36 -1.55 2.59
N PRO A 414 -20.81 -1.98 3.74
CA PRO A 414 -20.83 -3.38 4.13
C PRO A 414 -22.25 -3.96 4.15
N ASP A 415 -22.39 -5.23 3.82
CA ASP A 415 -23.68 -5.93 3.83
C ASP A 415 -24.26 -6.07 5.24
N ALA A 416 -23.39 -6.29 6.24
CA ALA A 416 -23.81 -6.40 7.62
C ALA A 416 -24.35 -5.08 8.16
N ALA A 417 -25.61 -5.06 8.59
CA ALA A 417 -26.26 -3.86 9.13
C ALA A 417 -25.50 -3.26 10.34
N SER A 418 -24.86 -4.11 11.15
CA SER A 418 -24.03 -3.71 12.29
C SER A 418 -22.73 -3.02 11.90
N ALA A 419 -22.23 -3.28 10.70
CA ALA A 419 -20.99 -2.72 10.17
C ALA A 419 -21.20 -1.38 9.45
N ARG A 420 -22.35 -1.19 8.80
CA ARG A 420 -22.64 -0.07 7.86
C ARG A 420 -22.42 1.34 8.40
N GLN A 421 -22.40 1.54 9.68
CA GLN A 421 -22.21 2.88 10.26
C GLN A 421 -20.72 3.18 10.53
N ARG A 422 -19.90 2.13 10.73
CA ARG A 422 -18.52 2.27 11.16
C ARG A 422 -17.54 1.87 10.07
N PHE A 423 -17.76 0.74 9.43
CA PHE A 423 -16.84 0.15 8.45
C PHE A 423 -17.26 0.56 7.03
N ARG A 424 -16.97 1.80 6.66
CA ARG A 424 -17.37 2.38 5.38
C ARG A 424 -16.20 2.84 4.53
N GLY A 425 -14.99 2.74 5.05
CA GLY A 425 -13.76 3.06 4.35
C GLY A 425 -13.38 1.99 3.35
N ASP A 426 -12.56 2.37 2.41
CA ASP A 426 -12.05 1.51 1.34
C ASP A 426 -10.53 1.59 1.17
N ASP A 427 -9.81 2.08 2.20
CA ASP A 427 -8.35 2.04 2.29
C ASP A 427 -7.80 0.81 3.02
N ASP A 428 -8.69 -0.10 3.48
CA ASP A 428 -8.40 -1.36 4.19
C ASP A 428 -7.99 -1.22 5.67
N HIS A 429 -7.98 -0.01 6.24
CA HIS A 429 -7.63 0.18 7.65
C HIS A 429 -8.63 -0.49 8.59
N PRO A 430 -8.21 -1.40 9.49
CA PRO A 430 -9.09 -1.98 10.51
C PRO A 430 -9.75 -0.89 11.36
N GLY A 431 -10.95 -1.16 11.82
CA GLY A 431 -11.66 -0.24 12.69
C GLY A 431 -12.56 0.78 11.98
N TYR A 432 -12.37 1.04 10.69
CA TYR A 432 -13.28 1.90 9.91
C TYR A 432 -13.46 1.49 8.44
N SER A 433 -12.59 0.67 7.87
CA SER A 433 -12.74 0.14 6.53
C SER A 433 -13.30 -1.29 6.55
N ASP A 434 -13.91 -1.67 5.43
CA ASP A 434 -14.32 -3.03 5.11
C ASP A 434 -13.36 -3.58 4.06
N SER A 435 -12.79 -4.76 4.29
CA SER A 435 -11.78 -5.33 3.40
C SER A 435 -12.33 -5.70 2.02
N GLU A 436 -13.62 -6.04 1.91
CA GLU A 436 -14.26 -6.31 0.62
C GLU A 436 -14.47 -5.02 -0.18
N LEU A 437 -14.82 -3.90 0.48
CA LEU A 437 -14.88 -2.59 -0.18
C LEU A 437 -13.49 -2.17 -0.67
N SER A 438 -12.47 -2.41 0.14
CA SER A 438 -11.09 -2.02 -0.15
C SER A 438 -10.50 -2.82 -1.33
N GLU A 439 -10.67 -4.13 -1.36
CA GLU A 439 -10.22 -4.91 -2.52
C GLU A 439 -11.06 -4.63 -3.78
N ALA A 440 -12.35 -4.27 -3.63
CA ALA A 440 -13.17 -3.83 -4.74
C ALA A 440 -12.71 -2.48 -5.30
N LEU A 441 -12.21 -1.56 -4.45
CA LEU A 441 -11.56 -0.33 -4.93
C LEU A 441 -10.33 -0.67 -5.75
N VAL A 442 -9.40 -1.49 -5.22
CA VAL A 442 -8.20 -1.94 -5.95
C VAL A 442 -8.57 -2.57 -7.30
N ALA A 443 -9.61 -3.41 -7.32
CA ALA A 443 -10.08 -4.03 -8.56
C ALA A 443 -10.63 -3.01 -9.57
N ARG A 444 -11.34 -1.97 -9.13
CA ARG A 444 -11.80 -0.87 -10.00
C ARG A 444 -10.64 -0.05 -10.55
N GLU A 445 -9.65 0.24 -9.72
CA GLU A 445 -8.44 0.96 -10.12
C GLU A 445 -7.67 0.19 -11.20
N ILE A 446 -7.45 -1.10 -11.00
CA ILE A 446 -6.80 -1.98 -11.98
C ILE A 446 -7.64 -2.10 -13.26
N ASN A 447 -8.96 -2.29 -13.16
CA ASN A 447 -9.86 -2.31 -14.31
C ASN A 447 -9.78 -0.98 -15.10
N ALA A 448 -9.75 0.16 -14.42
CA ALA A 448 -9.65 1.46 -15.07
C ALA A 448 -8.31 1.63 -15.83
N ILE A 449 -7.20 1.20 -15.22
CA ILE A 449 -5.88 1.21 -15.86
C ILE A 449 -5.87 0.22 -17.04
N ALA A 450 -6.36 -1.01 -16.85
CA ALA A 450 -6.35 -2.05 -17.87
C ALA A 450 -7.15 -1.68 -19.11
N ARG A 451 -8.27 -0.97 -18.96
CA ARG A 451 -9.13 -0.49 -20.05
C ARG A 451 -8.61 0.79 -20.70
N SER A 452 -7.60 1.41 -20.12
CA SER A 452 -6.98 2.63 -20.67
C SER A 452 -5.80 2.28 -21.59
N PRO A 453 -5.36 3.23 -22.43
CA PRO A 453 -4.16 3.03 -23.25
C PRO A 453 -2.88 2.91 -22.41
N TYR A 454 -2.92 3.27 -21.14
CA TYR A 454 -1.75 3.27 -20.25
C TYR A 454 -1.32 1.86 -19.82
N TRP A 455 -2.23 0.86 -19.85
CA TRP A 455 -1.91 -0.52 -19.51
C TRP A 455 -0.66 -1.04 -20.21
N ALA A 456 -0.55 -0.81 -21.51
CA ALA A 456 0.51 -1.36 -22.34
C ALA A 456 1.95 -0.98 -21.90
N GLU A 457 2.08 0.07 -21.09
CA GLU A 457 3.36 0.63 -20.62
C GLU A 457 3.39 0.81 -19.09
N SER A 458 2.59 0.04 -18.34
CA SER A 458 2.42 0.25 -16.90
C SER A 458 3.08 -0.81 -16.04
N ALA A 459 3.47 -0.40 -14.83
CA ALA A 459 3.69 -1.24 -13.66
C ALA A 459 2.75 -0.76 -12.55
N ILE A 460 1.90 -1.65 -12.05
CA ILE A 460 0.98 -1.40 -10.95
C ILE A 460 1.51 -2.15 -9.74
N ILE A 461 1.67 -1.46 -8.62
CA ILE A 461 2.13 -2.01 -7.35
C ILE A 461 0.99 -1.86 -6.35
N ILE A 462 0.49 -2.98 -5.86
CA ILE A 462 -0.44 -3.01 -4.73
C ILE A 462 0.41 -3.25 -3.49
N THR A 463 0.39 -2.36 -2.52
CA THR A 463 1.13 -2.53 -1.27
C THR A 463 0.45 -1.82 -0.11
N TYR A 464 0.95 -2.06 1.09
CA TYR A 464 0.43 -1.57 2.34
C TYR A 464 1.45 -0.65 3.01
N ASP A 465 0.99 0.18 3.92
CA ASP A 465 1.86 1.05 4.72
C ASP A 465 2.54 0.27 5.85
N GLU A 466 1.77 -0.46 6.67
CA GLU A 466 2.27 -1.18 7.83
C GLU A 466 1.37 -2.37 8.19
N SER A 467 1.71 -3.10 9.26
CA SER A 467 1.13 -4.40 9.59
C SER A 467 -0.21 -4.39 10.34
N GLY A 468 -0.69 -3.23 10.78
CA GLY A 468 -1.92 -3.12 11.60
C GLY A 468 -1.82 -3.79 12.97
N GLY A 469 -0.62 -4.12 13.41
CA GLY A 469 -0.43 -4.84 14.65
C GLY A 469 -0.90 -6.30 14.61
N PHE A 470 -1.23 -6.84 13.44
CA PHE A 470 -1.47 -8.27 13.23
C PHE A 470 -0.17 -9.05 13.24
N TYR A 471 -0.24 -10.29 13.69
CA TYR A 471 0.90 -11.18 13.74
C TYR A 471 1.49 -11.44 12.35
N ASP A 472 2.82 -11.45 12.28
CA ASP A 472 3.61 -12.00 11.19
C ASP A 472 4.75 -12.84 11.77
N HIS A 473 5.02 -14.00 11.16
CA HIS A 473 5.99 -14.93 11.72
C HIS A 473 7.44 -14.66 11.32
N VAL A 474 7.68 -13.74 10.37
CA VAL A 474 9.03 -13.47 9.87
C VAL A 474 9.65 -12.27 10.58
N PRO A 475 10.75 -12.48 11.34
CA PRO A 475 11.46 -11.38 11.96
C PRO A 475 12.03 -10.39 10.93
N PRO A 476 11.86 -9.07 11.14
CA PRO A 476 12.44 -8.09 10.24
C PRO A 476 13.98 -8.11 10.29
N PRO A 477 14.66 -7.88 9.16
CA PRO A 477 16.11 -7.74 9.11
C PRO A 477 16.53 -6.32 9.55
N VAL A 478 16.42 -6.01 10.86
CA VAL A 478 16.68 -4.67 11.41
C VAL A 478 18.06 -4.17 11.03
N SER A 479 18.12 -3.00 10.42
CA SER A 479 19.36 -2.33 9.98
C SER A 479 19.53 -0.94 10.57
N VAL A 480 18.47 -0.31 11.07
CA VAL A 480 18.48 1.04 11.64
C VAL A 480 17.87 1.02 13.03
N ARG A 481 18.47 1.82 13.93
CA ARG A 481 17.94 2.09 15.26
C ARG A 481 17.53 3.54 15.40
N ASP A 482 16.52 3.81 16.19
CA ASP A 482 16.11 5.17 16.51
C ASP A 482 17.11 5.87 17.46
N PRO A 483 16.94 7.18 17.72
CA PRO A 483 17.79 7.92 18.64
C PRO A 483 17.85 7.36 20.07
N ALA A 484 16.81 6.60 20.49
CA ALA A 484 16.77 5.93 21.79
C ALA A 484 17.45 4.55 21.78
N GLY A 485 17.94 4.10 20.61
CA GLY A 485 18.61 2.82 20.42
C GLY A 485 17.67 1.63 20.20
N ALA A 486 16.36 1.85 20.05
CA ALA A 486 15.41 0.79 19.74
C ALA A 486 15.43 0.44 18.23
N PRO A 487 15.11 -0.82 17.84
CA PRO A 487 14.93 -1.20 16.44
C PRO A 487 13.96 -0.26 15.72
N PHE A 488 14.33 0.21 14.52
CA PHE A 488 13.54 1.22 13.80
C PHE A 488 13.14 0.77 12.39
N SER A 489 14.10 0.29 11.60
CA SER A 489 13.88 -0.05 10.19
C SER A 489 14.67 -1.30 9.80
N PRO A 490 14.11 -2.18 8.94
CA PRO A 490 12.68 -2.26 8.59
C PRO A 490 11.82 -2.82 9.71
N GLY A 491 10.49 -2.73 9.53
CA GLY A 491 9.49 -3.27 10.44
C GLY A 491 8.89 -4.60 9.98
N ALA A 492 7.60 -4.83 10.22
CA ALA A 492 6.88 -6.07 9.87
C ALA A 492 6.82 -6.33 8.37
N ARG A 493 6.54 -7.59 7.98
CA ARG A 493 6.18 -7.87 6.59
C ARG A 493 4.78 -7.34 6.29
N ILE A 494 4.65 -6.83 5.07
CA ILE A 494 3.41 -6.34 4.47
C ILE A 494 3.21 -6.96 3.08
N PRO A 495 1.99 -7.03 2.53
CA PRO A 495 1.78 -7.52 1.17
C PRO A 495 2.36 -6.60 0.10
N LEU A 496 2.90 -7.19 -0.98
CA LEU A 496 3.18 -6.50 -2.22
C LEU A 496 2.82 -7.40 -3.41
N ILE A 497 2.02 -6.87 -4.34
CA ILE A 497 1.67 -7.55 -5.58
C ILE A 497 2.07 -6.65 -6.76
N LEU A 498 2.86 -7.19 -7.70
CA LEU A 498 3.19 -6.52 -8.95
C LEU A 498 2.25 -6.99 -10.04
N VAL A 499 1.48 -6.06 -10.63
CA VAL A 499 0.58 -6.26 -11.78
C VAL A 499 1.11 -5.44 -12.95
N SER A 500 1.48 -6.10 -14.04
CA SER A 500 2.05 -5.42 -15.22
C SER A 500 1.95 -6.32 -16.46
N PRO A 501 1.81 -5.75 -17.67
CA PRO A 501 1.97 -6.52 -18.89
C PRO A 501 3.36 -7.17 -19.02
N PHE A 502 4.35 -6.69 -18.26
CA PHE A 502 5.72 -7.21 -18.26
C PHE A 502 6.05 -8.04 -17.01
N ALA A 503 5.10 -8.25 -16.12
CA ALA A 503 5.29 -9.11 -14.96
C ALA A 503 5.42 -10.58 -15.35
N ARG A 504 6.04 -11.37 -14.49
CA ARG A 504 5.89 -12.83 -14.52
C ARG A 504 4.42 -13.17 -14.27
N ALA A 505 3.98 -14.27 -14.81
CA ALA A 505 2.64 -14.79 -14.53
C ALA A 505 2.73 -15.90 -13.51
N HIS A 506 1.81 -15.95 -12.53
CA HIS A 506 1.69 -17.01 -11.53
C HIS A 506 3.01 -17.25 -10.79
N ALA A 507 3.54 -16.22 -10.15
CA ALA A 507 4.86 -16.25 -9.54
C ALA A 507 4.88 -15.69 -8.11
N ILE A 508 5.81 -16.18 -7.32
CA ILE A 508 6.17 -15.65 -6.00
C ILE A 508 7.61 -15.18 -6.06
N ALA A 509 7.87 -13.95 -5.64
CA ALA A 509 9.19 -13.37 -5.51
C ALA A 509 9.60 -13.36 -4.03
N HIS A 510 10.75 -13.97 -3.73
CA HIS A 510 11.33 -14.03 -2.38
C HIS A 510 12.37 -12.93 -2.13
N GLU A 511 12.40 -11.93 -3.01
CA GLU A 511 13.29 -10.79 -2.92
C GLU A 511 12.93 -9.95 -1.69
N THR A 512 13.90 -9.71 -0.80
CA THR A 512 13.70 -8.84 0.37
C THR A 512 13.57 -7.40 -0.09
N ALA A 513 12.46 -6.78 0.24
CA ALA A 513 12.09 -5.43 -0.19
C ALA A 513 11.52 -4.60 0.97
N THR A 514 11.52 -3.27 0.80
CA THR A 514 10.88 -2.30 1.67
C THR A 514 10.24 -1.19 0.81
N HIS A 515 9.60 -0.19 1.44
CA HIS A 515 9.13 0.99 0.69
C HIS A 515 10.27 1.69 -0.08
N ALA A 516 11.50 1.64 0.43
CA ALA A 516 12.67 2.14 -0.30
C ALA A 516 12.90 1.39 -1.64
N SER A 517 12.47 0.13 -1.74
CA SER A 517 12.54 -0.64 -3.00
C SER A 517 11.58 -0.11 -4.06
N LEU A 518 10.44 0.46 -3.67
CA LEU A 518 9.53 1.15 -4.60
C LEU A 518 10.18 2.42 -5.14
N VAL A 519 10.79 3.21 -4.24
CA VAL A 519 11.54 4.41 -4.65
C VAL A 519 12.66 4.01 -5.62
N ARG A 520 13.42 2.95 -5.28
CA ARG A 520 14.50 2.42 -6.13
C ARG A 520 14.00 1.95 -7.50
N LEU A 521 12.88 1.23 -7.57
CA LEU A 521 12.28 0.83 -8.84
C LEU A 521 11.94 2.04 -9.72
N ILE A 522 11.38 3.09 -9.12
CA ILE A 522 11.03 4.33 -9.82
C ILE A 522 12.30 5.05 -10.29
N ASP A 523 13.35 5.11 -9.47
CA ASP A 523 14.66 5.65 -9.86
C ASP A 523 15.20 4.93 -11.10
N GLU A 524 15.10 3.59 -11.11
CA GLU A 524 15.59 2.80 -12.24
C GLU A 524 14.73 3.00 -13.49
N ILE A 525 13.41 3.02 -13.38
CA ILE A 525 12.51 3.23 -14.53
C ILE A 525 12.79 4.59 -15.17
N PHE A 526 12.88 5.63 -14.38
CA PHE A 526 13.03 7.00 -14.88
C PHE A 526 14.47 7.48 -14.95
N ALA A 527 15.47 6.64 -14.68
CA ALA A 527 16.89 6.99 -14.64
C ALA A 527 17.18 8.22 -13.75
N LEU A 528 16.62 8.20 -12.54
CA LEU A 528 16.88 9.22 -11.52
C LEU A 528 18.16 8.90 -10.76
N THR A 529 18.75 9.91 -10.14
CA THR A 529 19.75 9.70 -9.10
C THR A 529 19.03 9.22 -7.84
N PRO A 530 19.41 8.07 -7.25
CA PRO A 530 18.86 7.64 -5.98
C PRO A 530 18.95 8.75 -4.93
N LEU A 531 17.92 8.91 -4.11
CA LEU A 531 17.84 9.99 -3.12
C LEU A 531 19.07 9.98 -2.22
N ALA A 532 19.52 8.81 -1.74
CA ALA A 532 20.70 8.67 -0.89
C ALA A 532 22.02 9.15 -1.54
N ASN A 533 22.05 9.29 -2.86
CA ASN A 533 23.21 9.78 -3.61
C ASN A 533 23.15 11.29 -3.90
N LEU A 534 22.08 11.96 -3.53
CA LEU A 534 22.02 13.42 -3.58
C LEU A 534 23.01 14.03 -2.57
N PRO A 535 23.60 15.18 -2.85
CA PRO A 535 24.72 15.71 -2.04
C PRO A 535 24.39 15.95 -0.57
N ASP A 536 23.22 16.51 -0.25
CA ASP A 536 22.83 16.79 1.13
C ASP A 536 22.52 15.50 1.87
N GLU A 537 21.81 14.55 1.22
CA GLU A 537 21.50 13.25 1.77
C GLU A 537 22.75 12.42 2.03
N HIS A 538 23.66 12.36 1.06
CA HIS A 538 24.95 11.66 1.18
C HIS A 538 25.80 12.24 2.31
N ASN A 539 25.88 13.57 2.43
CA ASN A 539 26.63 14.24 3.47
C ASN A 539 26.05 13.99 4.86
N ALA A 540 24.71 14.03 4.99
CA ALA A 540 24.04 13.74 6.26
C ALA A 540 24.30 12.30 6.71
N ALA A 541 24.20 11.33 5.81
CA ALA A 541 24.50 9.93 6.11
C ALA A 541 25.97 9.73 6.56
N ARG A 542 26.92 10.39 5.88
CA ARG A 542 28.34 10.36 6.24
C ARG A 542 28.59 10.97 7.63
N ASP A 543 27.98 12.13 7.91
CA ASP A 543 28.14 12.83 9.18
C ASP A 543 27.50 12.04 10.33
N ALA A 544 26.41 11.36 10.09
CA ALA A 544 25.77 10.43 11.01
C ALA A 544 26.71 9.24 11.33
N ALA A 545 27.28 8.61 10.31
CA ALA A 545 28.22 7.51 10.48
C ALA A 545 29.46 7.93 11.28
N ALA A 546 29.98 9.13 11.05
CA ALA A 546 31.11 9.70 11.81
C ALA A 546 30.78 9.93 13.30
N LYS A 547 29.50 10.08 13.64
CA LYS A 547 28.97 10.17 15.02
C LYS A 547 28.61 8.81 15.62
N GLY A 548 28.89 7.71 14.92
CA GLY A 548 28.51 6.35 15.36
C GLY A 548 27.05 6.01 15.17
N LEU A 549 26.32 6.80 14.37
CA LEU A 549 24.94 6.59 14.01
C LEU A 549 24.93 5.91 12.64
N ALA A 550 24.76 4.59 12.61
CA ALA A 550 24.78 3.82 11.37
C ALA A 550 23.47 4.01 10.58
N ASN A 551 23.58 3.97 9.26
CA ASN A 551 22.47 3.88 8.31
C ASN A 551 21.38 4.96 8.44
N LEU A 552 21.76 6.21 8.66
CA LEU A 552 20.82 7.33 8.62
C LEU A 552 20.76 7.91 7.19
N GLY A 553 19.55 8.15 6.74
CA GLY A 553 19.26 8.69 5.42
C GLY A 553 18.32 7.79 4.61
N PRO A 554 18.07 8.11 3.33
CA PRO A 554 17.27 7.29 2.43
C PRO A 554 17.91 5.92 2.21
N GLY A 555 17.07 4.88 2.21
CA GLY A 555 17.52 3.50 2.00
C GLY A 555 17.52 3.05 0.53
N ASP A 556 17.10 3.90 -0.40
CA ASP A 556 16.84 3.56 -1.81
C ASP A 556 18.08 3.09 -2.58
N ALA A 557 19.26 3.68 -2.35
CA ALA A 557 20.48 3.31 -3.07
C ALA A 557 20.91 1.84 -2.84
N ALA A 558 20.62 1.28 -1.67
CA ALA A 558 20.94 -0.09 -1.29
C ALA A 558 19.73 -1.03 -1.32
N ALA A 559 18.54 -0.50 -1.59
CA ALA A 559 17.31 -1.29 -1.65
C ALA A 559 17.28 -2.21 -2.87
N SER A 560 16.51 -3.27 -2.78
CA SER A 560 16.22 -4.14 -3.92
C SER A 560 15.47 -3.36 -5.01
N THR A 561 15.55 -3.84 -6.24
CA THR A 561 14.98 -3.16 -7.42
C THR A 561 13.60 -3.70 -7.81
N LEU A 562 13.08 -4.68 -7.10
CA LEU A 562 11.86 -5.42 -7.42
C LEU A 562 11.89 -6.09 -8.84
N LEU A 563 13.06 -6.25 -9.41
CA LEU A 563 13.22 -6.82 -10.76
C LEU A 563 12.88 -8.31 -10.82
N ALA A 564 12.91 -9.03 -9.72
CA ALA A 564 12.56 -10.44 -9.66
C ALA A 564 11.13 -10.72 -10.17
N GLY A 565 10.21 -9.77 -10.00
CA GLY A 565 8.83 -9.88 -10.47
C GLY A 565 8.64 -9.64 -11.96
N PHE A 566 9.61 -9.08 -12.67
CA PHE A 566 9.48 -8.85 -14.10
C PHE A 566 9.96 -10.03 -14.93
N ASP A 567 9.30 -10.29 -16.05
CA ASP A 567 9.67 -11.35 -16.98
C ASP A 567 10.69 -10.81 -17.99
N PRO A 568 11.95 -11.32 -17.98
CA PRO A 568 12.98 -10.85 -18.90
C PRO A 568 12.61 -11.03 -20.38
N ALA A 569 11.86 -12.07 -20.73
CA ALA A 569 11.47 -12.33 -22.11
C ALA A 569 10.41 -11.33 -22.59
N ARG A 570 9.46 -10.96 -21.72
CA ARG A 570 8.46 -9.92 -22.02
C ARG A 570 9.10 -8.54 -22.14
N LEU A 571 10.01 -8.20 -21.23
CA LEU A 571 10.77 -6.95 -21.30
C LEU A 571 11.62 -6.89 -22.57
N ALA A 572 12.29 -7.97 -22.94
CA ALA A 572 13.08 -8.06 -24.18
C ALA A 572 12.22 -8.11 -25.45
N GLY A 573 10.91 -8.33 -25.35
CA GLY A 573 10.00 -8.49 -26.49
C GLY A 573 10.10 -9.85 -27.18
N THR A 574 10.71 -10.83 -26.57
CA THR A 574 10.79 -12.22 -27.06
C THR A 574 9.60 -13.09 -26.62
N ALA A 575 8.88 -12.65 -25.60
CA ALA A 575 7.56 -13.15 -25.23
C ALA A 575 6.53 -12.02 -25.31
N PRO A 576 5.24 -12.33 -25.60
CA PRO A 576 4.21 -11.31 -25.66
C PRO A 576 3.94 -10.75 -24.24
N PRO A 577 3.60 -9.42 -24.13
CA PRO A 577 3.13 -8.87 -22.86
C PRO A 577 1.80 -9.53 -22.44
N LEU A 578 1.52 -9.52 -21.15
CA LEU A 578 0.22 -9.97 -20.64
C LEU A 578 -0.88 -9.01 -21.12
N PRO A 579 -2.00 -9.52 -21.65
CA PRO A 579 -3.07 -8.67 -22.15
C PRO A 579 -3.82 -7.99 -20.99
N ALA A 580 -4.48 -6.87 -21.26
CA ALA A 580 -5.32 -6.18 -20.27
C ALA A 580 -6.39 -7.10 -19.65
N SER A 581 -7.00 -7.96 -20.47
CA SER A 581 -7.98 -8.94 -19.99
C SER A 581 -7.44 -9.94 -18.95
N TYR A 582 -6.12 -10.06 -18.83
CA TYR A 582 -5.50 -10.87 -17.79
C TYR A 582 -5.59 -10.19 -16.40
N ALA A 583 -5.69 -8.87 -16.35
CA ALA A 583 -5.81 -8.10 -15.12
C ALA A 583 -7.27 -7.75 -14.78
N GLU A 584 -8.17 -7.69 -15.76
CA GLU A 584 -9.54 -7.27 -15.53
C GLU A 584 -10.36 -8.29 -14.74
N LEU A 585 -11.20 -7.78 -13.84
CA LEU A 585 -12.30 -8.48 -13.20
C LEU A 585 -13.64 -7.93 -13.72
N PRO A 586 -14.70 -8.76 -13.88
CA PRO A 586 -16.00 -8.27 -14.31
C PRO A 586 -16.58 -7.26 -13.32
N ASP A 587 -17.03 -6.11 -13.80
CA ASP A 587 -17.63 -5.08 -12.94
C ASP A 587 -18.83 -5.61 -12.14
N THR A 588 -19.59 -6.55 -12.71
CA THR A 588 -20.70 -7.21 -12.01
C THR A 588 -20.26 -8.03 -10.80
N VAL A 589 -19.06 -8.61 -10.85
CA VAL A 589 -18.45 -9.34 -9.74
C VAL A 589 -17.91 -8.35 -8.72
N VAL A 590 -17.08 -7.38 -9.16
CA VAL A 590 -16.50 -6.37 -8.28
C VAL A 590 -17.57 -5.59 -7.52
N ASN A 591 -18.65 -5.20 -8.19
CA ASN A 591 -19.72 -4.43 -7.57
C ASN A 591 -20.68 -5.27 -6.72
N SER A 592 -20.66 -6.59 -6.80
CA SER A 592 -21.51 -7.47 -5.99
C SER A 592 -20.94 -7.72 -4.60
N LEU A 593 -19.66 -7.42 -4.34
CA LEU A 593 -18.93 -7.75 -3.12
C LEU A 593 -19.21 -9.22 -2.73
N PRO A 594 -18.71 -10.18 -3.50
CA PRO A 594 -19.19 -11.57 -3.40
C PRO A 594 -18.75 -12.22 -2.08
N HIS A 595 -19.73 -12.69 -1.30
CA HIS A 595 -19.51 -13.53 -0.14
C HIS A 595 -19.47 -14.99 -0.56
N TYR A 596 -18.31 -15.60 -0.58
CA TYR A 596 -18.17 -16.97 -1.06
C TYR A 596 -18.53 -18.05 -0.04
N GLY A 597 -18.65 -17.71 1.23
CA GLY A 597 -19.13 -18.62 2.27
C GLY A 597 -18.32 -19.92 2.39
N GLY A 598 -17.00 -19.86 2.17
CA GLY A 598 -16.11 -21.03 2.19
C GLY A 598 -15.81 -21.62 0.80
N ALA A 599 -16.27 -21.00 -0.27
CA ALA A 599 -16.04 -21.47 -1.65
C ALA A 599 -15.18 -20.52 -2.50
N GLY A 600 -14.77 -19.35 -1.97
CA GLY A 600 -14.05 -18.33 -2.72
C GLY A 600 -12.69 -18.79 -3.23
N CYS A 601 -11.95 -19.52 -2.41
CA CYS A 601 -10.67 -20.08 -2.79
C CYS A 601 -10.80 -21.05 -3.97
N HIS A 602 -11.79 -21.91 -3.95
CA HIS A 602 -12.07 -22.82 -5.07
C HIS A 602 -12.52 -22.07 -6.33
N ALA A 603 -13.28 -21.00 -6.17
CA ALA A 603 -13.74 -20.18 -7.29
C ALA A 603 -12.61 -19.53 -8.07
N ILE A 604 -11.50 -19.21 -7.42
CA ILE A 604 -10.29 -18.67 -8.04
C ILE A 604 -9.21 -19.73 -8.30
N GLY A 605 -9.48 -21.01 -8.01
CA GLY A 605 -8.56 -22.12 -8.28
C GLY A 605 -7.35 -22.19 -7.34
N VAL A 606 -7.47 -21.68 -6.13
CA VAL A 606 -6.41 -21.70 -5.11
C VAL A 606 -6.92 -22.44 -3.87
N THR A 607 -6.06 -23.22 -3.24
CA THR A 607 -6.34 -23.88 -1.97
C THR A 607 -5.33 -23.40 -0.93
N PRO A 608 -5.77 -22.79 0.18
CA PRO A 608 -4.89 -22.36 1.26
C PRO A 608 -4.02 -23.51 1.81
N GLU A 609 -2.80 -23.23 2.20
CA GLU A 609 -1.85 -24.26 2.67
C GLU A 609 -2.28 -24.95 3.95
N ASP A 610 -2.92 -24.23 4.87
CA ASP A 610 -3.46 -24.80 6.10
C ASP A 610 -4.51 -25.87 5.84
N GLU A 611 -5.37 -25.69 4.83
CA GLU A 611 -6.35 -26.69 4.41
C GLU A 611 -5.68 -27.94 3.84
N THR A 612 -4.63 -27.78 3.05
CA THR A 612 -3.89 -28.89 2.45
C THR A 612 -3.08 -29.69 3.45
N ARG A 613 -2.63 -29.06 4.53
CA ARG A 613 -1.80 -29.68 5.58
C ARG A 613 -2.59 -30.19 6.78
N GLY A 614 -3.89 -29.90 6.87
CA GLY A 614 -4.73 -30.24 8.01
C GLY A 614 -4.32 -29.52 9.30
N LEU A 615 -3.65 -28.38 9.21
CA LEU A 615 -3.18 -27.58 10.33
C LEU A 615 -4.14 -26.44 10.69
N ARG A 616 -5.28 -26.35 10.00
CA ARG A 616 -6.27 -25.32 10.21
C ARG A 616 -6.76 -25.29 11.66
N GLN A 617 -6.59 -24.15 12.29
CA GLN A 617 -7.13 -23.87 13.62
C GLN A 617 -8.48 -23.16 13.49
N PRO A 618 -9.54 -23.63 14.14
CA PRO A 618 -10.81 -22.88 14.20
C PRO A 618 -10.63 -21.64 15.08
N PRO A 619 -11.45 -20.60 14.86
CA PRO A 619 -11.49 -19.47 15.79
C PRO A 619 -11.83 -19.93 17.22
N PRO A 620 -11.29 -19.24 18.24
CA PRO A 620 -11.74 -19.44 19.62
C PRO A 620 -13.26 -19.31 19.77
N ALA A 621 -13.85 -20.06 20.71
CA ALA A 621 -15.31 -20.11 20.86
C ALA A 621 -15.94 -18.76 21.29
N ASP A 622 -15.13 -17.89 21.90
CA ASP A 622 -15.51 -16.54 22.32
C ASP A 622 -14.99 -15.43 21.38
N PHE A 623 -14.44 -15.80 20.22
CA PHE A 623 -13.92 -14.85 19.24
C PHE A 623 -15.01 -13.87 18.76
N ASN A 624 -14.60 -12.60 18.67
CA ASN A 624 -15.40 -11.53 18.10
C ASN A 624 -14.49 -10.63 17.25
N PRO A 625 -14.78 -10.44 15.96
CA PRO A 625 -13.98 -9.58 15.08
C PRO A 625 -14.07 -8.09 15.46
N ARG A 626 -15.08 -7.70 16.26
CA ARG A 626 -15.39 -6.32 16.64
C ARG A 626 -15.59 -6.13 18.14
N PRO A 627 -14.58 -6.46 18.98
CA PRO A 627 -14.73 -6.38 20.44
C PRO A 627 -15.00 -4.96 20.95
N LEU A 628 -14.44 -3.93 20.27
CA LEU A 628 -14.59 -2.53 20.66
C LEU A 628 -15.96 -1.96 20.31
N SER A 629 -16.67 -2.58 19.36
CA SER A 629 -17.99 -2.16 18.90
C SER A 629 -19.14 -2.88 19.63
N ALA A 630 -18.85 -3.92 20.37
CA ALA A 630 -19.87 -4.72 21.02
C ALA A 630 -20.57 -3.92 22.14
N PRO A 631 -21.94 -3.92 22.20
CA PRO A 631 -22.66 -3.28 23.29
C PRO A 631 -22.29 -3.92 24.63
N GLY A 632 -21.89 -3.11 25.63
CA GLY A 632 -21.69 -3.57 27.01
C GLY A 632 -20.37 -4.32 27.28
N GLY A 633 -19.37 -4.19 26.41
CA GLY A 633 -18.03 -4.71 26.64
C GLY A 633 -17.15 -3.76 27.47
#